data_0a4d4fe2a84775995e02efd2b517dd0e
#
_entry.id   0a4d4fe2a84775995e02efd2b517dd0e
#
_cell.length_a   1.000
_cell.length_b   1.000
_cell.length_c   1.000
_cell.angle_alpha   90.00
_cell.angle_beta   90.00
_cell.angle_gamma   90.00
#
_symmetry.space_group_name_H-M   'P 1'
#
loop_
_entity.id
_entity.type
_entity.pdbx_description
1 polymer ?
#
loop_
_entity_poly.entity_id
_entity_poly.type
_entity_poly.pdbx_seq_one_letter_code
_entity_poly.pdbx_strand_id
1 'polypeptide(L)'
;ASGHDCTSLVVSVNNRPGAVHDMLVPLKNHGVSMTRFESRPARSGQWEYYFYVDLQGHPEQAHVAAAMQELREVCAFFKVLGTYPVDVH
;
A
#
# COMPACT_ATOMS: atom_id res chain seq x y z
N ALA A 1 3.81 -5.10 18.11
CA ALA A 1 4.55 -5.45 16.89
C ALA A 1 5.59 -6.50 17.19
N SER A 2 5.66 -7.54 16.38
CA SER A 2 6.59 -8.66 16.59
C SER A 2 7.95 -8.44 15.92
N GLY A 3 8.12 -7.36 15.18
CA GLY A 3 9.33 -7.09 14.40
C GLY A 3 9.30 -7.68 12.99
N HIS A 4 8.39 -8.61 12.73
CA HIS A 4 8.21 -9.22 11.42
C HIS A 4 6.74 -9.21 11.04
N ASP A 5 6.19 -7.99 10.94
CA ASP A 5 4.78 -7.83 10.62
C ASP A 5 4.61 -7.42 9.16
N CYS A 6 3.46 -7.73 8.63
CA CYS A 6 3.07 -7.35 7.28
C CYS A 6 1.70 -6.69 7.34
N THR A 7 1.55 -5.59 6.63
CA THR A 7 0.28 -4.87 6.57
C THR A 7 -0.27 -4.98 5.15
N SER A 8 -1.48 -5.50 5.04
CA SER A 8 -2.14 -5.66 3.74
C SER A 8 -3.09 -4.52 3.49
N LEU A 9 -3.00 -3.94 2.31
CA LEU A 9 -3.79 -2.80 1.88
C LEU A 9 -4.47 -3.10 0.56
N VAL A 10 -5.61 -2.43 0.34
CA VAL A 10 -6.13 -2.29 -1.01
C VAL A 10 -6.25 -0.80 -1.31
N VAL A 11 -5.73 -0.39 -2.44
CA VAL A 11 -5.72 1.01 -2.84
C VAL A 11 -6.17 1.13 -4.29
N SER A 12 -6.69 2.30 -4.63
CA SER A 12 -7.07 2.62 -5.99
C SER A 12 -6.49 3.97 -6.36
N VAL A 13 -6.03 4.09 -7.59
CA VAL A 13 -5.52 5.36 -8.12
C VAL A 13 -6.29 5.75 -9.36
N ASN A 14 -6.37 7.04 -9.62
CA ASN A 14 -7.01 7.54 -10.83
C ASN A 14 -6.19 7.15 -12.05
N ASN A 15 -6.87 6.92 -13.16
CA ASN A 15 -6.19 6.56 -14.41
C ASN A 15 -5.60 7.82 -15.04
N ARG A 16 -4.42 8.19 -14.59
CA ARG A 16 -3.65 9.30 -15.15
C ARG A 16 -2.19 8.91 -15.24
N PRO A 17 -1.43 9.53 -16.16
CA PRO A 17 -0.01 9.24 -16.28
C PRO A 17 0.71 9.44 -14.94
N GLY A 18 1.54 8.49 -14.56
CA GLY A 18 2.34 8.58 -13.36
C GLY A 18 1.63 8.28 -12.05
N ALA A 19 0.33 7.93 -12.08
CA ALA A 19 -0.42 7.68 -10.85
C ALA A 19 0.18 6.55 -10.02
N VAL A 20 0.60 5.46 -10.66
CA VAL A 20 1.21 4.34 -9.97
C VAL A 20 2.55 4.74 -9.37
N HIS A 21 3.33 5.52 -10.10
CA HIS A 21 4.61 6.03 -9.62
C HIS A 21 4.38 6.90 -8.36
N ASP A 22 3.41 7.81 -8.43
CA ASP A 22 3.09 8.68 -7.30
C ASP A 22 2.69 7.88 -6.07
N MET A 23 2.01 6.76 -6.28
CA MET A 23 1.61 5.87 -5.20
C MET A 23 2.81 5.19 -4.54
N LEU A 24 3.86 4.92 -5.29
CA LEU A 24 5.03 4.23 -4.78
C LEU A 24 6.05 5.14 -4.09
N VAL A 25 6.00 6.45 -4.39
CA VAL A 25 6.95 7.41 -3.84
C VAL A 25 6.94 7.46 -2.31
N PRO A 26 5.79 7.51 -1.63
CA PRO A 26 5.78 7.53 -0.16
C PRO A 26 6.49 6.33 0.46
N LEU A 27 6.32 5.16 -0.14
CA LEU A 27 6.97 3.95 0.37
C LEU A 27 8.48 4.04 0.26
N LYS A 28 8.96 4.54 -0.86
CA LYS A 28 10.40 4.74 -1.06
C LYS A 28 10.95 5.79 -0.10
N ASN A 29 10.25 6.90 0.05
CA ASN A 29 10.72 8.02 0.88
C ASN A 29 10.83 7.65 2.36
N HIS A 30 9.99 6.74 2.82
CA HIS A 30 9.98 6.32 4.22
C HIS A 30 10.64 4.96 4.45
N GLY A 31 11.24 4.39 3.41
CA GLY A 31 11.97 3.13 3.54
C GLY A 31 11.09 1.92 3.82
N VAL A 32 9.84 1.96 3.36
CA VAL A 32 8.92 0.84 3.53
C VAL A 32 8.98 -0.07 2.32
N SER A 33 9.24 -1.35 2.55
CA SER A 33 9.32 -2.33 1.47
C SER A 33 7.97 -2.97 1.20
N MET A 34 7.68 -3.19 -0.08
CA MET A 34 6.53 -3.97 -0.49
C MET A 34 6.95 -5.42 -0.66
N THR A 35 6.19 -6.33 -0.07
CA THR A 35 6.43 -7.77 -0.24
C THR A 35 5.47 -8.38 -1.25
N ARG A 36 4.42 -7.65 -1.61
CA ARG A 36 3.45 -8.09 -2.60
C ARG A 36 2.84 -6.88 -3.28
N PHE A 37 2.64 -6.97 -4.59
CA PHE A 37 1.98 -5.93 -5.35
C PHE A 37 1.22 -6.59 -6.50
N GLU A 38 -0.11 -6.56 -6.44
CA GLU A 38 -0.96 -7.12 -7.48
C GLU A 38 -1.96 -6.08 -7.95
N SER A 39 -2.13 -5.95 -9.26
CA SER A 39 -3.12 -5.06 -9.81
C SER A 39 -4.33 -5.85 -10.29
N ARG A 40 -5.51 -5.27 -10.11
CA ARG A 40 -6.76 -5.84 -10.62
C ARG A 40 -7.60 -4.73 -11.21
N PRO A 41 -8.18 -4.93 -12.39
CA PRO A 41 -9.06 -3.92 -12.98
C PRO A 41 -10.36 -3.81 -12.16
N ALA A 42 -10.86 -2.59 -12.05
CA ALA A 42 -12.16 -2.36 -11.41
C ALA A 42 -13.26 -2.80 -12.37
N ARG A 43 -14.31 -3.42 -11.82
CA ARG A 43 -15.42 -3.92 -12.65
C ARG A 43 -16.42 -2.84 -13.03
N SER A 44 -16.24 -1.64 -12.56
CA SER A 44 -17.20 -0.55 -12.77
C SER A 44 -17.17 0.02 -14.19
N GLY A 45 -16.30 -0.47 -15.05
CA GLY A 45 -16.16 0.05 -16.40
C GLY A 45 -15.41 1.35 -16.49
N GLN A 46 -15.01 1.91 -15.38
CA GLN A 46 -14.18 3.08 -15.34
C GLN A 46 -12.71 2.65 -15.36
N TRP A 47 -11.86 3.54 -15.77
CA TRP A 47 -10.44 3.26 -15.99
C TRP A 47 -9.66 3.28 -14.67
N GLU A 48 -10.16 2.59 -13.67
CA GLU A 48 -9.53 2.51 -12.36
C GLU A 48 -9.00 1.10 -12.13
N TYR A 49 -7.89 1.03 -11.43
CA TYR A 49 -7.29 -0.24 -11.02
C TYR A 49 -7.25 -0.29 -9.50
N TYR A 50 -7.51 -1.47 -8.97
CA TYR A 50 -7.27 -1.74 -7.56
C TYR A 50 -5.95 -2.47 -7.43
N PHE A 51 -5.17 -2.06 -6.45
CA PHE A 51 -3.90 -2.68 -6.15
C PHE A 51 -3.95 -3.30 -4.78
N TYR A 52 -3.60 -4.58 -4.71
CA TYR A 52 -3.45 -5.28 -3.44
C TYR A 52 -1.98 -5.22 -3.09
N VAL A 53 -1.66 -4.59 -1.98
CA VAL A 53 -0.28 -4.28 -1.59
C VAL A 53 -0.04 -4.81 -0.19
N ASP A 54 1.05 -5.55 -0.03
CA ASP A 54 1.51 -5.96 1.30
C ASP A 54 2.78 -5.18 1.60
N LEU A 55 2.78 -4.47 2.73
CA LEU A 55 3.91 -3.70 3.19
C LEU A 55 4.59 -4.43 4.33
N GLN A 56 5.92 -4.42 4.33
CA GLN A 56 6.70 -4.98 5.43
C GLN A 56 6.71 -3.96 6.57
N GLY A 57 6.11 -4.33 7.70
CA GLY A 57 6.07 -3.49 8.88
C GLY A 57 4.68 -3.40 9.47
N HIS A 58 4.62 -2.77 10.65
CA HIS A 58 3.39 -2.58 11.42
C HIS A 58 2.98 -1.11 11.38
N PRO A 59 1.67 -0.80 11.30
CA PRO A 59 1.22 0.59 11.28
C PRO A 59 1.62 1.42 12.49
N GLU A 60 1.99 0.78 13.60
CA GLU A 60 2.48 1.48 14.79
C GLU A 60 3.91 1.99 14.64
N GLN A 61 4.66 1.44 13.68
CA GLN A 61 6.00 1.93 13.40
C GLN A 61 5.92 3.28 12.70
N ALA A 62 6.72 4.24 13.15
CA ALA A 62 6.62 5.62 12.67
C ALA A 62 6.80 5.75 11.16
N HIS A 63 7.78 5.05 10.60
CA HIS A 63 8.04 5.14 9.16
C HIS A 63 6.91 4.51 8.33
N VAL A 64 6.31 3.44 8.83
CA VAL A 64 5.18 2.80 8.14
C VAL A 64 3.95 3.69 8.24
N ALA A 65 3.68 4.25 9.42
CA ALA A 65 2.54 5.15 9.61
C ALA A 65 2.65 6.38 8.70
N ALA A 66 3.83 6.96 8.60
CA ALA A 66 4.06 8.13 7.75
C ALA A 66 3.85 7.79 6.27
N ALA A 67 4.38 6.65 5.83
CA ALA A 67 4.20 6.20 4.45
C ALA A 67 2.72 5.96 4.13
N MET A 68 1.99 5.34 5.05
CA MET A 68 0.57 5.06 4.85
C MET A 68 -0.24 6.35 4.80
N GLN A 69 0.12 7.35 5.60
CA GLN A 69 -0.57 8.64 5.59
C GLN A 69 -0.40 9.34 4.24
N GLU A 70 0.83 9.37 3.71
CA GLU A 70 1.07 9.98 2.40
C GLU A 70 0.42 9.18 1.28
N LEU A 71 0.43 7.85 1.41
CA LEU A 71 -0.20 6.98 0.44
C LEU A 71 -1.70 7.24 0.36
N ARG A 72 -2.33 7.44 1.52
CA ARG A 72 -3.75 7.76 1.59
C ARG A 72 -4.08 9.07 0.86
N GLU A 73 -3.16 10.04 0.91
CA GLU A 73 -3.35 11.34 0.28
C GLU A 73 -3.28 11.26 -1.25
N VAL A 74 -2.48 10.35 -1.80
CA VAL A 74 -2.31 10.25 -3.26
C VAL A 74 -3.24 9.23 -3.89
N CYS A 75 -3.87 8.36 -3.11
CA CYS A 75 -4.78 7.35 -3.63
C CYS A 75 -6.22 7.86 -3.64
N ALA A 76 -6.99 7.45 -4.65
CA ALA A 76 -8.41 7.74 -4.72
C ALA A 76 -9.18 6.92 -3.68
N PHE A 77 -8.70 5.73 -3.37
CA PHE A 77 -9.29 4.85 -2.37
C PHE A 77 -8.17 4.17 -1.60
N PHE A 78 -8.33 4.06 -0.29
CA PHE A 78 -7.33 3.45 0.59
C PHE A 78 -8.05 2.69 1.71
N LYS A 79 -7.70 1.42 1.87
CA LYS A 79 -8.26 0.60 2.94
C LYS A 79 -7.21 -0.36 3.45
N VAL A 80 -7.07 -0.44 4.77
CA VAL A 80 -6.21 -1.42 5.42
C VAL A 80 -7.03 -2.69 5.62
N LEU A 81 -6.55 -3.79 5.06
CA LEU A 81 -7.22 -5.08 5.18
C LEU A 81 -6.88 -5.77 6.49
N GLY A 82 -5.64 -5.61 6.94
CA GLY A 82 -5.21 -6.20 8.20
C GLY A 82 -3.70 -6.17 8.34
N THR A 83 -3.25 -6.45 9.55
CA THR A 83 -1.84 -6.58 9.88
C THR A 83 -1.65 -7.94 10.52
N TYR A 84 -0.62 -8.65 10.12
CA TYR A 84 -0.36 -9.99 10.62
C TYR A 84 1.13 -10.23 10.73
N PRO A 85 1.56 -11.09 11.68
CA PRO A 85 2.97 -11.45 11.78
C PRO A 85 3.36 -12.34 10.61
N VAL A 86 4.55 -12.08 10.07
CA VAL A 86 5.11 -12.93 9.02
C VAL A 86 5.93 -14.02 9.67
N ASP A 87 5.63 -15.25 9.31
CA ASP A 87 6.36 -16.39 9.81
C ASP A 87 7.67 -16.51 9.02
N VAL A 88 8.77 -16.26 9.69
CA VAL A 88 10.08 -16.25 9.06
C VAL A 88 10.78 -17.58 9.38
N HIS A 89 11.02 -18.35 8.34
CA HIS A 89 11.76 -19.60 8.46
C HIS A 89 13.06 -19.53 7.70
#